data_119b00e9aeb04c4b76bcd7be127fb093
#
_entry.id   119b00e9aeb04c4b76bcd7be127fb093
#
_cell.length_a   1.000
_cell.length_b   1.000
_cell.length_c   1.000
_cell.angle_alpha   90.00
_cell.angle_beta   90.00
_cell.angle_gamma   90.00
#
_symmetry.space_group_name_H-M   'P 1'
#
loop_
_entity.id
_entity.type
_entity.pdbx_description
1 polymer ?
#
loop_
_entity_poly.entity_id
_entity_poly.type
_entity_poly.pdbx_seq_one_letter_code
_entity_poly.pdbx_strand_id
1 'polypeptide(L)'
;MMIVAILVGIGLGAAYVLSVQQPQYKSSATLLLTGVQQGQNTITLTNYTTLFTSRRVLDPVIDRAQYKGSYETLLANTTAKHVKNTDIITVSMNADEPKMSETLLKQAITEFEKQTKALYGKTKISIKTVDAVNTPSAPASIRLWQAMALGGGGALLLAIVGLFFAYDYAQSQRVAEAAAAVTSAATKTKR
;
A
#
# COMPACT_ATOMS: atom_id res chain seq x y z
N MET A 1 20.40 -13.23 -23.59
CA MET A 1 20.45 -12.12 -22.66
C MET A 1 19.12 -11.79 -22.01
N MET A 2 18.00 -11.67 -22.73
CA MET A 2 16.67 -11.38 -22.13
C MET A 2 16.25 -12.36 -21.02
N ILE A 3 16.41 -13.68 -21.24
CA ILE A 3 16.03 -14.71 -20.25
C ILE A 3 16.81 -14.53 -18.95
N VAL A 4 18.11 -14.22 -19.03
CA VAL A 4 18.94 -13.98 -17.85
C VAL A 4 18.48 -12.74 -17.09
N ALA A 5 18.14 -11.65 -17.77
CA ALA A 5 17.63 -10.44 -17.13
C ALA A 5 16.31 -10.69 -16.39
N ILE A 6 15.39 -11.48 -16.98
CA ILE A 6 14.12 -11.88 -16.35
C ILE A 6 14.38 -12.74 -15.10
N LEU A 7 15.26 -13.72 -15.17
CA LEU A 7 15.60 -14.58 -14.04
C LEU A 7 16.22 -13.78 -12.88
N VAL A 8 17.11 -12.84 -13.20
CA VAL A 8 17.71 -11.94 -12.21
C VAL A 8 16.63 -11.04 -11.58
N GLY A 9 15.73 -10.48 -12.38
CA GLY A 9 14.62 -9.66 -11.89
C GLY A 9 13.66 -10.43 -10.96
N ILE A 10 13.32 -11.67 -11.32
CA ILE A 10 12.52 -12.56 -10.49
C ILE A 10 13.25 -12.86 -9.17
N GLY A 11 14.56 -13.17 -9.25
CA GLY A 11 15.37 -13.45 -8.06
C GLY A 11 15.47 -12.25 -7.12
N LEU A 12 15.66 -11.04 -7.64
CA LEU A 12 15.69 -9.80 -6.85
C LEU A 12 14.33 -9.50 -6.22
N GLY A 13 13.22 -9.69 -6.95
CA GLY A 13 11.88 -9.55 -6.40
C GLY A 13 11.59 -10.52 -5.26
N ALA A 14 12.00 -11.78 -5.40
CA ALA A 14 11.88 -12.78 -4.34
C ALA A 14 12.77 -12.45 -3.13
N ALA A 15 14.03 -12.08 -3.35
CA ALA A 15 14.96 -11.70 -2.30
C ALA A 15 14.48 -10.48 -1.50
N TYR A 16 13.88 -9.49 -2.16
CA TYR A 16 13.30 -8.33 -1.50
C TYR A 16 12.19 -8.74 -0.51
N VAL A 17 11.23 -9.58 -0.94
CA VAL A 17 10.13 -10.02 -0.06
C VAL A 17 10.66 -10.84 1.12
N LEU A 18 11.60 -11.75 0.88
CA LEU A 18 12.10 -12.63 1.92
C LEU A 18 13.02 -11.93 2.93
N SER A 19 13.72 -10.86 2.52
CA SER A 19 14.72 -10.20 3.35
C SER A 19 14.27 -8.88 3.96
N VAL A 20 13.34 -8.16 3.31
CA VAL A 20 12.98 -6.78 3.68
C VAL A 20 11.53 -6.68 4.14
N GLN A 21 10.64 -7.48 3.58
CA GLN A 21 9.20 -7.32 3.84
C GLN A 21 8.78 -8.14 5.06
N GLN A 22 8.40 -7.44 6.14
CA GLN A 22 7.73 -8.08 7.27
C GLN A 22 6.28 -8.43 6.91
N PRO A 23 5.79 -9.61 7.29
CA PRO A 23 4.39 -9.97 7.06
C PRO A 23 3.49 -9.02 7.86
N GLN A 24 2.52 -8.40 7.17
CA GLN A 24 1.52 -7.52 7.79
C GLN A 24 0.16 -8.20 7.74
N TYR A 25 -0.50 -8.27 8.88
CA TYR A 25 -1.83 -8.88 9.01
C TYR A 25 -2.87 -7.80 9.18
N LYS A 26 -3.92 -7.85 8.36
CA LYS A 26 -4.96 -6.84 8.33
C LYS A 26 -6.26 -7.37 8.93
N SER A 27 -6.70 -6.78 10.03
CA SER A 27 -8.06 -6.93 10.55
C SER A 27 -8.95 -5.81 10.02
N SER A 28 -10.21 -6.13 9.75
CA SER A 28 -11.21 -5.18 9.23
C SER A 28 -12.53 -5.35 9.94
N ALA A 29 -13.30 -4.27 10.05
CA ALA A 29 -14.65 -4.27 10.54
C ALA A 29 -15.49 -3.23 9.81
N THR A 30 -16.79 -3.47 9.75
CA THR A 30 -17.78 -2.57 9.17
C THR A 30 -18.68 -2.04 10.28
N LEU A 31 -18.75 -0.72 10.41
CA LEU A 31 -19.50 -0.01 11.43
C LEU A 31 -20.65 0.76 10.80
N LEU A 32 -21.88 0.55 11.28
CA LEU A 32 -23.06 1.32 10.92
C LEU A 32 -23.28 2.40 11.97
N LEU A 33 -23.35 3.65 11.54
CA LEU A 33 -23.67 4.79 12.38
C LEU A 33 -25.16 5.12 12.25
N THR A 34 -25.95 4.85 13.29
CA THR A 34 -27.39 5.17 13.30
C THR A 34 -27.63 6.47 14.07
N GLY A 35 -28.65 7.25 13.63
CA GLY A 35 -28.99 8.53 14.25
C GLY A 35 -28.32 9.75 13.62
N VAL A 36 -27.56 9.57 12.54
CA VAL A 36 -27.03 10.67 11.72
C VAL A 36 -28.18 11.26 10.91
N GLN A 37 -28.39 12.59 10.98
CA GLN A 37 -29.47 13.25 10.23
C GLN A 37 -29.21 13.16 8.72
N GLN A 38 -30.23 12.70 7.99
CA GLN A 38 -30.20 12.71 6.51
C GLN A 38 -30.02 14.14 6.01
N GLY A 39 -29.05 14.34 5.11
CA GLY A 39 -28.73 15.63 4.50
C GLY A 39 -27.38 16.23 4.88
N GLN A 40 -26.78 15.81 5.99
CA GLN A 40 -25.41 16.21 6.39
C GLN A 40 -24.40 15.04 6.36
N ASN A 41 -24.80 13.92 5.80
CA ASN A 41 -24.14 12.62 5.99
C ASN A 41 -22.65 12.62 5.61
N THR A 42 -22.25 13.24 4.51
CA THR A 42 -20.86 13.16 4.05
C THR A 42 -19.89 13.90 4.99
N ILE A 43 -20.23 15.12 5.42
CA ILE A 43 -19.38 15.91 6.33
C ILE A 43 -19.31 15.24 7.70
N THR A 44 -20.44 14.79 8.21
CA THR A 44 -20.54 14.14 9.51
C THR A 44 -19.75 12.82 9.52
N LEU A 45 -19.86 11.99 8.48
CA LEU A 45 -19.15 10.73 8.38
C LEU A 45 -17.64 10.92 8.17
N THR A 46 -17.22 11.97 7.48
CA THR A 46 -15.81 12.36 7.40
C THR A 46 -15.27 12.72 8.80
N ASN A 47 -16.05 13.42 9.63
CA ASN A 47 -15.64 13.73 10.99
C ASN A 47 -15.46 12.46 11.84
N TYR A 48 -16.31 11.44 11.66
CA TYR A 48 -16.13 10.16 12.36
C TYR A 48 -14.92 9.37 11.88
N THR A 49 -14.61 9.35 10.59
CA THR A 49 -13.37 8.73 10.11
C THR A 49 -12.14 9.44 10.65
N THR A 50 -12.18 10.78 10.71
CA THR A 50 -11.11 11.59 11.32
C THR A 50 -10.99 11.35 12.82
N LEU A 51 -12.12 11.26 13.54
CA LEU A 51 -12.10 10.93 14.96
C LEU A 51 -11.50 9.55 15.21
N PHE A 52 -11.85 8.53 14.40
CA PHE A 52 -11.31 7.18 14.53
C PHE A 52 -9.79 7.14 14.44
N THR A 53 -9.20 7.96 13.57
CA THR A 53 -7.74 8.05 13.37
C THR A 53 -7.05 9.07 14.27
N SER A 54 -7.80 9.75 15.16
CA SER A 54 -7.24 10.78 16.04
C SER A 54 -6.46 10.21 17.22
N ARG A 55 -5.54 10.98 17.78
CA ARG A 55 -4.84 10.64 19.03
C ARG A 55 -5.79 10.31 20.17
N ARG A 56 -6.96 10.96 20.19
CA ARG A 56 -7.98 10.73 21.22
C ARG A 56 -8.49 9.28 21.27
N VAL A 57 -8.48 8.61 20.12
CA VAL A 57 -8.84 7.18 20.01
C VAL A 57 -7.59 6.31 20.05
N LEU A 58 -6.53 6.65 19.31
CA LEU A 58 -5.40 5.76 19.12
C LEU A 58 -4.42 5.74 20.31
N ASP A 59 -4.21 6.86 21.03
CA ASP A 59 -3.31 6.85 22.19
C ASP A 59 -3.78 5.89 23.29
N PRO A 60 -5.07 5.89 23.73
CA PRO A 60 -5.54 4.87 24.66
C PRO A 60 -5.47 3.42 24.15
N VAL A 61 -5.51 3.23 22.82
CA VAL A 61 -5.37 1.89 22.21
C VAL A 61 -3.95 1.40 22.33
N ILE A 62 -2.95 2.26 22.08
CA ILE A 62 -1.53 1.96 22.25
C ILE A 62 -1.26 1.46 23.66
N ASP A 63 -1.74 2.19 24.66
CA ASP A 63 -1.52 1.87 26.09
C ASP A 63 -2.17 0.54 26.46
N ARG A 64 -3.43 0.33 26.09
CA ARG A 64 -4.18 -0.89 26.47
C ARG A 64 -3.75 -2.15 25.74
N ALA A 65 -3.41 -2.02 24.47
CA ALA A 65 -2.92 -3.14 23.66
C ALA A 65 -1.43 -3.43 23.92
N GLN A 66 -0.76 -2.59 24.72
CA GLN A 66 0.71 -2.64 24.91
C GLN A 66 1.46 -2.65 23.57
N TYR A 67 0.96 -1.85 22.63
CA TYR A 67 1.57 -1.73 21.31
C TYR A 67 2.92 -1.03 21.38
N LYS A 68 3.97 -1.67 20.84
CA LYS A 68 5.35 -1.17 20.95
C LYS A 68 5.68 -0.02 19.98
N GLY A 69 4.78 0.34 19.06
CA GLY A 69 4.97 1.43 18.11
C GLY A 69 4.48 2.78 18.63
N SER A 70 4.87 3.85 17.94
CA SER A 70 4.37 5.20 18.20
C SER A 70 2.95 5.40 17.65
N TYR A 71 2.32 6.53 18.01
CA TYR A 71 1.05 6.96 17.40
C TYR A 71 1.16 7.06 15.88
N GLU A 72 2.24 7.64 15.38
CA GLU A 72 2.48 7.82 13.94
C GLU A 72 2.55 6.48 13.20
N THR A 73 3.20 5.49 13.82
CA THR A 73 3.28 4.12 13.27
C THR A 73 1.90 3.45 13.28
N LEU A 74 1.14 3.59 14.36
CA LEU A 74 -0.20 3.03 14.44
C LEU A 74 -1.15 3.73 13.45
N LEU A 75 -1.05 5.06 13.33
CA LEU A 75 -1.83 5.84 12.37
C LEU A 75 -1.56 5.41 10.93
N ALA A 76 -0.30 5.21 10.55
CA ALA A 76 0.08 4.73 9.22
C ALA A 76 -0.51 3.33 8.91
N ASN A 77 -0.70 2.52 9.95
CA ASN A 77 -1.28 1.19 9.87
C ASN A 77 -2.80 1.15 10.07
N THR A 78 -3.43 2.31 10.28
CA THR A 78 -4.88 2.44 10.50
C THR A 78 -5.55 3.03 9.28
N THR A 79 -6.67 2.46 8.87
CA THR A 79 -7.50 3.01 7.79
C THR A 79 -8.94 3.10 8.26
N ALA A 80 -9.55 4.28 8.07
CA ALA A 80 -10.98 4.48 8.24
C ALA A 80 -11.54 5.13 6.98
N LYS A 81 -12.53 4.51 6.35
CA LYS A 81 -13.14 4.98 5.10
C LYS A 81 -14.65 4.97 5.20
N HIS A 82 -15.26 6.05 4.76
CA HIS A 82 -16.70 6.13 4.56
C HIS A 82 -17.10 5.45 3.25
N VAL A 83 -18.14 4.64 3.30
CA VAL A 83 -18.75 4.04 2.10
C VAL A 83 -19.74 5.04 1.53
N LYS A 84 -19.48 5.52 0.32
CA LYS A 84 -20.29 6.58 -0.33
C LYS A 84 -21.79 6.26 -0.30
N ASN A 85 -22.59 7.27 0.00
CA ASN A 85 -24.06 7.20 0.05
C ASN A 85 -24.64 6.21 1.08
N THR A 86 -23.88 5.90 2.12
CA THR A 86 -24.34 5.04 3.22
C THR A 86 -23.93 5.63 4.57
N ASP A 87 -24.54 5.16 5.66
CA ASP A 87 -24.14 5.49 7.03
C ASP A 87 -23.10 4.50 7.57
N ILE A 88 -22.27 3.95 6.67
CA ILE A 88 -21.30 2.91 6.97
C ILE A 88 -19.88 3.47 6.87
N ILE A 89 -19.06 3.12 7.86
CA ILE A 89 -17.61 3.29 7.80
C ILE A 89 -16.92 1.92 7.88
N THR A 90 -15.96 1.71 7.02
CA THR A 90 -15.08 0.54 7.08
C THR A 90 -13.78 0.96 7.76
N VAL A 91 -13.41 0.23 8.79
CA VAL A 91 -12.19 0.45 9.56
C VAL A 91 -11.28 -0.76 9.47
N SER A 92 -9.98 -0.54 9.43
CA SER A 92 -9.01 -1.62 9.42
C SER A 92 -7.70 -1.20 10.06
N MET A 93 -7.01 -2.17 10.65
CA MET A 93 -5.69 -2.00 11.25
C MET A 93 -4.77 -3.12 10.81
N ASN A 94 -3.53 -2.76 10.51
CA ASN A 94 -2.45 -3.70 10.20
C ASN A 94 -1.53 -3.86 11.41
N ALA A 95 -1.00 -5.06 11.61
CA ALA A 95 0.05 -5.34 12.58
C ALA A 95 0.90 -6.53 12.12
N ASP A 96 2.03 -6.73 12.78
CA ASP A 96 2.98 -7.81 12.46
C ASP A 96 2.44 -9.19 12.86
N GLU A 97 1.45 -9.23 13.76
CA GLU A 97 0.81 -10.47 14.22
C GLU A 97 -0.71 -10.44 14.00
N PRO A 98 -1.32 -11.59 13.63
CA PRO A 98 -2.77 -11.68 13.40
C PRO A 98 -3.60 -11.27 14.63
N LYS A 99 -3.22 -11.76 15.82
CA LYS A 99 -3.91 -11.43 17.08
C LYS A 99 -3.74 -9.97 17.48
N MET A 100 -2.58 -9.38 17.20
CA MET A 100 -2.34 -7.98 17.51
C MET A 100 -3.23 -7.08 16.64
N SER A 101 -3.32 -7.32 15.34
CA SER A 101 -4.19 -6.55 14.45
C SER A 101 -5.67 -6.62 14.87
N GLU A 102 -6.14 -7.79 15.27
CA GLU A 102 -7.49 -7.99 15.81
C GLU A 102 -7.70 -7.23 17.13
N THR A 103 -6.76 -7.35 18.06
CA THR A 103 -6.82 -6.70 19.38
C THR A 103 -6.83 -5.18 19.24
N LEU A 104 -5.93 -4.64 18.44
CA LEU A 104 -5.86 -3.20 18.16
C LEU A 104 -7.18 -2.68 17.59
N LEU A 105 -7.74 -3.38 16.60
CA LEU A 105 -8.99 -2.95 15.97
C LEU A 105 -10.18 -3.05 16.94
N LYS A 106 -10.31 -4.10 17.74
CA LYS A 106 -11.35 -4.23 18.76
C LYS A 106 -11.29 -3.10 19.80
N GLN A 107 -10.08 -2.81 20.28
CA GLN A 107 -9.90 -1.72 21.25
C GLN A 107 -10.17 -0.36 20.62
N ALA A 108 -9.75 -0.14 19.36
CA ALA A 108 -10.02 1.10 18.65
C ALA A 108 -11.53 1.33 18.45
N ILE A 109 -12.29 0.30 18.11
CA ILE A 109 -13.76 0.39 18.01
C ILE A 109 -14.36 0.74 19.35
N THR A 110 -13.96 0.08 20.43
CA THR A 110 -14.45 0.35 21.79
C THR A 110 -14.16 1.79 22.24
N GLU A 111 -12.92 2.25 22.00
CA GLU A 111 -12.55 3.63 22.38
C GLU A 111 -13.23 4.65 21.47
N PHE A 112 -13.38 4.37 20.18
CA PHE A 112 -14.14 5.20 19.25
C PHE A 112 -15.59 5.37 19.67
N GLU A 113 -16.26 4.30 20.07
CA GLU A 113 -17.64 4.38 20.61
C GLU A 113 -17.72 5.26 21.86
N LYS A 114 -16.76 5.08 22.79
CA LYS A 114 -16.67 5.88 24.01
C LYS A 114 -16.46 7.36 23.70
N GLN A 115 -15.52 7.69 22.84
CA GLN A 115 -15.21 9.07 22.45
C GLN A 115 -16.36 9.71 21.68
N THR A 116 -17.02 8.95 20.80
CA THR A 116 -18.21 9.42 20.09
C THR A 116 -19.35 9.76 21.07
N LYS A 117 -19.62 8.91 22.04
CA LYS A 117 -20.61 9.19 23.09
C LYS A 117 -20.24 10.40 23.96
N ALA A 118 -18.95 10.59 24.24
CA ALA A 118 -18.47 11.74 25.02
C ALA A 118 -18.60 13.07 24.26
N LEU A 119 -18.35 13.07 22.95
CA LEU A 119 -18.38 14.26 22.12
C LEU A 119 -19.78 14.67 21.64
N TYR A 120 -20.60 13.70 21.29
CA TYR A 120 -21.91 13.94 20.66
C TYR A 120 -23.12 13.64 21.57
N GLY A 121 -22.86 13.27 22.83
CA GLY A 121 -23.89 12.97 23.82
C GLY A 121 -24.53 11.60 23.68
N LYS A 122 -25.20 11.14 24.74
CA LYS A 122 -25.74 9.78 24.84
C LYS A 122 -26.96 9.50 23.93
N THR A 123 -27.54 10.52 23.29
CA THR A 123 -28.94 10.44 22.86
C THR A 123 -29.18 10.31 21.37
N LYS A 124 -28.19 10.46 20.50
CA LYS A 124 -28.49 10.57 19.06
C LYS A 124 -27.70 9.62 18.14
N ILE A 125 -26.57 9.09 18.55
CA ILE A 125 -25.73 8.29 17.66
C ILE A 125 -25.42 6.95 18.32
N SER A 126 -25.78 5.88 17.64
CA SER A 126 -25.40 4.51 18.00
C SER A 126 -24.49 3.94 16.93
N ILE A 127 -23.40 3.35 17.36
CA ILE A 127 -22.46 2.64 16.50
C ILE A 127 -22.77 1.15 16.65
N LYS A 128 -23.08 0.49 15.53
CA LYS A 128 -23.32 -0.95 15.49
C LYS A 128 -22.28 -1.59 14.59
N THR A 129 -21.61 -2.61 15.10
CA THR A 129 -20.72 -3.44 14.28
C THR A 129 -21.58 -4.34 13.39
N VAL A 130 -21.48 -4.16 12.07
CA VAL A 130 -22.19 -4.98 11.07
C VAL A 130 -21.39 -6.26 10.85
N ASP A 131 -20.09 -6.10 10.53
CA ASP A 131 -19.18 -7.22 10.39
C ASP A 131 -18.21 -7.21 11.59
N ALA A 132 -18.20 -8.32 12.32
CA ALA A 132 -17.31 -8.48 13.46
C ALA A 132 -15.83 -8.47 13.03
N VAL A 133 -14.99 -7.99 13.92
CA VAL A 133 -13.53 -8.05 13.70
C VAL A 133 -13.12 -9.51 13.55
N ASN A 134 -12.48 -9.84 12.45
CA ASN A 134 -11.94 -11.17 12.19
C ASN A 134 -10.44 -11.24 12.45
N THR A 135 -9.96 -12.39 12.90
CA THR A 135 -8.53 -12.69 12.92
C THR A 135 -8.08 -13.01 11.50
N PRO A 136 -7.12 -12.28 10.92
CA PRO A 136 -6.67 -12.55 9.56
C PRO A 136 -5.92 -13.90 9.50
N SER A 137 -6.30 -14.74 8.55
CA SER A 137 -5.68 -16.06 8.34
C SER A 137 -4.43 -16.01 7.45
N ALA A 138 -4.23 -14.89 6.72
CA ALA A 138 -3.12 -14.72 5.81
C ALA A 138 -2.58 -13.28 5.86
N PRO A 139 -1.28 -13.07 5.58
CA PRO A 139 -0.70 -11.73 5.47
C PRO A 139 -1.37 -10.91 4.36
N ALA A 140 -1.61 -9.64 4.64
CA ALA A 140 -2.09 -8.66 3.66
C ALA A 140 -0.95 -8.03 2.84
N SER A 141 0.30 -8.29 3.21
CA SER A 141 1.50 -7.85 2.50
C SER A 141 1.59 -8.47 1.08
N ILE A 142 2.43 -7.89 0.24
CA ILE A 142 2.63 -8.36 -1.15
C ILE A 142 3.02 -9.84 -1.11
N ARG A 143 2.27 -10.67 -1.83
CA ARG A 143 2.56 -12.10 -1.92
C ARG A 143 3.83 -12.31 -2.73
N LEU A 144 4.60 -13.36 -2.38
CA LEU A 144 5.87 -13.68 -3.06
C LEU A 144 5.75 -13.70 -4.59
N TRP A 145 4.70 -14.35 -5.13
CA TRP A 145 4.48 -14.41 -6.57
C TRP A 145 4.24 -13.03 -7.22
N GLN A 146 3.60 -12.09 -6.51
CA GLN A 146 3.37 -10.72 -7.01
C GLN A 146 4.69 -9.94 -7.10
N ALA A 147 5.57 -10.10 -6.10
CA ALA A 147 6.89 -9.49 -6.13
C ALA A 147 7.78 -10.08 -7.22
N MET A 148 7.70 -11.40 -7.42
CA MET A 148 8.40 -12.08 -8.53
C MET A 148 7.89 -11.58 -9.90
N ALA A 149 6.58 -11.41 -10.06
CA ALA A 149 5.98 -10.90 -11.28
C ALA A 149 6.38 -9.44 -11.56
N LEU A 150 6.37 -8.59 -10.52
CA LEU A 150 6.82 -7.19 -10.63
C LEU A 150 8.32 -7.10 -10.95
N GLY A 151 9.16 -7.88 -10.26
CA GLY A 151 10.61 -7.94 -10.52
C GLY A 151 10.93 -8.44 -11.91
N GLY A 152 10.31 -9.54 -12.35
CA GLY A 152 10.49 -10.09 -13.70
C GLY A 152 9.97 -9.16 -14.79
N GLY A 153 8.79 -8.57 -14.61
CA GLY A 153 8.19 -7.61 -15.55
C GLY A 153 9.03 -6.34 -15.68
N GLY A 154 9.50 -5.78 -14.56
CA GLY A 154 10.38 -4.62 -14.55
C GLY A 154 11.72 -4.88 -15.25
N ALA A 155 12.33 -6.04 -14.97
CA ALA A 155 13.58 -6.43 -15.63
C ALA A 155 13.40 -6.65 -17.14
N LEU A 156 12.27 -7.16 -17.58
CA LEU A 156 11.95 -7.32 -19.00
C LEU A 156 11.85 -5.96 -19.71
N LEU A 157 11.15 -5.00 -19.10
CA LEU A 157 11.06 -3.64 -19.66
C LEU A 157 12.44 -2.98 -19.77
N LEU A 158 13.27 -3.08 -18.73
CA LEU A 158 14.64 -2.55 -18.75
C LEU A 158 15.50 -3.25 -19.81
N ALA A 159 15.34 -4.56 -20.00
CA ALA A 159 16.06 -5.31 -21.04
C ALA A 159 15.66 -4.85 -22.45
N ILE A 160 14.36 -4.59 -22.71
CA ILE A 160 13.89 -4.07 -24.00
C ILE A 160 14.49 -2.70 -24.28
N VAL A 161 14.44 -1.79 -23.30
CA VAL A 161 15.02 -0.44 -23.41
C VAL A 161 16.51 -0.53 -23.64
N GLY A 162 17.23 -1.37 -22.88
CA GLY A 162 18.66 -1.58 -23.06
C GLY A 162 19.04 -2.13 -24.45
N LEU A 163 18.25 -3.08 -24.97
CA LEU A 163 18.44 -3.60 -26.33
C LEU A 163 18.21 -2.53 -27.40
N PHE A 164 17.19 -1.67 -27.20
CA PHE A 164 16.94 -0.56 -28.13
C PHE A 164 18.14 0.38 -28.19
N PHE A 165 18.67 0.81 -27.05
CA PHE A 165 19.86 1.66 -27.01
C PHE A 165 21.11 0.98 -27.56
N ALA A 166 21.30 -0.32 -27.26
CA ALA A 166 22.44 -1.06 -27.80
C ALA A 166 22.36 -1.20 -29.32
N TYR A 167 21.17 -1.38 -29.88
CA TYR A 167 20.92 -1.44 -31.32
C TYR A 167 21.22 -0.09 -31.97
N ASP A 168 20.67 0.98 -31.42
CA ASP A 168 20.88 2.36 -31.93
C ASP A 168 22.35 2.76 -31.90
N TYR A 169 23.04 2.44 -30.81
CA TYR A 169 24.49 2.65 -30.69
C TYR A 169 25.30 1.87 -31.74
N ALA A 170 24.96 0.57 -31.93
CA ALA A 170 25.63 -0.25 -32.93
C ALA A 170 25.40 0.26 -34.38
N GLN A 171 24.19 0.76 -34.63
CA GLN A 171 23.87 1.34 -35.95
C GLN A 171 24.60 2.65 -36.18
N SER A 172 24.72 3.52 -35.18
CA SER A 172 25.46 4.79 -35.29
C SER A 172 26.94 4.56 -35.54
N GLN A 173 27.55 3.54 -34.93
CA GLN A 173 28.95 3.14 -35.18
C GLN A 173 29.17 2.69 -36.65
N ARG A 174 28.27 1.87 -37.20
CA ARG A 174 28.35 1.43 -38.60
C ARG A 174 28.24 2.58 -39.59
N VAL A 175 27.34 3.53 -39.31
CA VAL A 175 27.21 4.74 -40.14
C VAL A 175 28.47 5.59 -40.09
N ALA A 176 29.09 5.76 -38.92
CA ALA A 176 30.33 6.50 -38.75
C ALA A 176 31.51 5.82 -39.48
N GLU A 177 31.62 4.50 -39.40
CA GLU A 177 32.64 3.73 -40.13
C GLU A 177 32.48 3.84 -41.66
N ALA A 178 31.22 3.71 -42.16
CA ALA A 178 30.92 3.87 -43.57
C ALA A 178 31.29 5.28 -44.09
N ALA A 179 30.96 6.34 -43.32
CA ALA A 179 31.29 7.71 -43.64
C ALA A 179 32.84 7.93 -43.70
N ALA A 180 33.57 7.36 -42.73
CA ALA A 180 35.03 7.42 -42.72
C ALA A 180 35.65 6.71 -43.91
N ALA A 181 35.13 5.55 -44.32
CA ALA A 181 35.58 4.79 -45.48
C ALA A 181 35.38 5.59 -46.79
N VAL A 182 34.25 6.23 -46.98
CA VAL A 182 33.96 7.09 -48.15
C VAL A 182 34.92 8.28 -48.22
N THR A 183 35.16 8.92 -47.08
CA THR A 183 36.10 10.07 -47.01
C THR A 183 37.54 9.66 -47.35
N SER A 184 37.97 8.49 -46.88
CA SER A 184 39.33 7.97 -47.18
C SER A 184 39.50 7.57 -48.65
N ALA A 185 38.47 7.00 -49.28
CA ALA A 185 38.47 6.65 -50.72
C ALA A 185 38.55 7.92 -51.60
N ALA A 186 37.73 8.96 -51.27
CA ALA A 186 37.74 10.22 -51.98
C ALA A 186 39.13 10.94 -51.94
N THR A 187 39.84 10.85 -50.84
CA THR A 187 41.18 11.43 -50.68
C THR A 187 42.23 10.68 -51.52
N LYS A 188 42.06 9.36 -51.69
CA LYS A 188 42.98 8.51 -52.45
C LYS A 188 42.84 8.71 -53.99
N THR A 189 41.68 9.12 -54.47
CA THR A 189 41.41 9.36 -55.92
C THR A 189 41.92 10.74 -56.37
N LYS A 190 42.28 11.64 -55.46
CA LYS A 190 42.78 12.99 -55.76
C LYS A 190 44.32 13.09 -55.81
N ARG A 191 45.04 11.99 -55.63
CA ARG A 191 46.50 11.89 -55.83
C ARG A 191 46.78 11.08 -57.09
#